data_55f9d3269e063ac019cc7736c28ee321
#
_entry.id   55f9d3269e063ac019cc7736c28ee321
#
_cell.length_a   1.000
_cell.length_b   1.000
_cell.length_c   1.000
_cell.angle_alpha   90.00
_cell.angle_beta   90.00
_cell.angle_gamma   90.00
#
_symmetry.space_group_name_H-M   'P 1'
#
loop_
_entity.id
_entity.type
_entity.pdbx_description
1 polymer ?
#
loop_
_entity_poly.entity_id
_entity_poly.type
_entity_poly.pdbx_seq_one_letter_code
_entity_poly.pdbx_strand_id
1 'polypeptide(L)'
;RLVWACAPIINIKYASEAMRQAGYLSRTVVYTPSTISDKRDFDLYRFELLSLYQWLPDALSRLIEPYITFIYLLLRFDIFHFFYDGGVLSRTPLRFLELQLLHLFHKKVVVMPYGGDVHVLSKMRNLVFKFGQLYHYGEYAVPDMDRRNRWIDHFSRHADCCVGSLAFDSLYRWDILPVSYLAIDTEVFRAPADYEYRNDGKNGPVVVVHSPNHRVIKGTEYIIAAVEKLKSEGFHIDFRLLEKLKNTEVRTVLERSDILVELLVSGYGLSGIEGMALGKPVISNFQGDTSVLKYYSYLDECPVVQANIETIYEKLKWLIENPAARRQIGERSRRYAEKYHSYLSQQIIWDQIYRKIWHGEKVDLMMLFHPLFGRYTKLYDEY
;
A
#
# COMPACT_ATOMS: atom_id res chain seq x y z
N ARG A 1 -1.70 9.71 -21.19
CA ARG A 1 -1.76 8.24 -21.20
C ARG A 1 -0.79 7.72 -20.16
N LEU A 2 -1.27 6.87 -19.23
CA LEU A 2 -0.56 6.43 -18.03
C LEU A 2 -0.31 4.93 -18.09
N VAL A 3 0.90 4.50 -17.67
CA VAL A 3 1.22 3.09 -17.45
C VAL A 3 1.78 2.88 -16.04
N TRP A 4 1.32 1.82 -15.37
CA TRP A 4 1.73 1.36 -14.05
C TRP A 4 2.43 0.01 -14.21
N ALA A 5 3.72 -0.04 -13.94
CA ALA A 5 4.56 -1.21 -14.23
C ALA A 5 5.65 -1.38 -13.13
N CYS A 6 6.19 -2.53 -12.95
CA CYS A 6 5.96 -3.85 -13.55
C CYS A 6 5.64 -4.91 -12.47
N ALA A 7 5.75 -4.59 -11.17
CA ALA A 7 5.50 -5.54 -10.10
C ALA A 7 3.99 -5.80 -9.93
N PRO A 8 3.58 -7.06 -9.68
CA PRO A 8 2.17 -7.42 -9.53
C PRO A 8 1.63 -7.04 -8.14
N ILE A 9 1.73 -5.78 -7.78
CA ILE A 9 1.23 -5.21 -6.55
C ILE A 9 -0.17 -4.66 -6.80
N ILE A 10 -1.16 -5.15 -6.07
CA ILE A 10 -2.59 -4.81 -6.29
C ILE A 10 -2.86 -3.30 -6.27
N ASN A 11 -2.02 -2.55 -5.61
CA ASN A 11 -2.10 -1.10 -5.50
C ASN A 11 -2.11 -0.37 -6.85
N ILE A 12 -1.34 -0.86 -7.84
CA ILE A 12 -1.33 -0.25 -9.18
C ILE A 12 -2.66 -0.45 -9.92
N LYS A 13 -3.40 -1.52 -9.61
CA LYS A 13 -4.77 -1.70 -10.11
C LYS A 13 -5.64 -0.54 -9.64
N TYR A 14 -5.73 -0.34 -8.33
CA TYR A 14 -6.58 0.71 -7.75
C TYR A 14 -6.16 2.11 -8.22
N ALA A 15 -4.87 2.40 -8.28
CA ALA A 15 -4.37 3.66 -8.82
C ALA A 15 -4.77 3.85 -10.30
N SER A 16 -4.59 2.80 -11.12
CA SER A 16 -4.98 2.84 -12.53
C SER A 16 -6.49 2.99 -12.72
N GLU A 17 -7.31 2.33 -11.91
CA GLU A 17 -8.77 2.44 -11.94
C GLU A 17 -9.22 3.84 -11.52
N ALA A 18 -8.65 4.40 -10.45
CA ALA A 18 -8.92 5.76 -10.03
C ALA A 18 -8.66 6.78 -11.16
N MET A 19 -7.52 6.62 -11.84
CA MET A 19 -7.18 7.51 -12.95
C MET A 19 -8.03 7.29 -14.20
N ARG A 20 -8.51 6.07 -14.44
CA ARG A 20 -9.52 5.83 -15.50
C ARG A 20 -10.83 6.54 -15.22
N GLN A 21 -11.30 6.53 -13.97
CA GLN A 21 -12.50 7.28 -13.57
C GLN A 21 -12.33 8.79 -13.73
N ALA A 22 -11.12 9.30 -13.56
CA ALA A 22 -10.77 10.70 -13.83
C ALA A 22 -10.59 11.02 -15.33
N GLY A 23 -10.86 10.07 -16.24
CA GLY A 23 -10.80 10.28 -17.69
C GLY A 23 -9.44 10.04 -18.34
N TYR A 24 -8.42 9.57 -17.59
CA TYR A 24 -7.12 9.25 -18.15
C TYR A 24 -7.13 7.89 -18.86
N LEU A 25 -6.39 7.77 -19.95
CA LEU A 25 -6.06 6.46 -20.53
C LEU A 25 -4.97 5.81 -19.66
N SER A 26 -5.38 4.93 -18.77
CA SER A 26 -4.52 4.31 -17.76
C SER A 26 -4.54 2.79 -17.88
N ARG A 27 -3.37 2.15 -17.80
CA ARG A 27 -3.19 0.70 -17.90
C ARG A 27 -2.15 0.19 -16.91
N THR A 28 -2.34 -1.03 -16.46
CA THR A 28 -1.37 -1.78 -15.66
C THR A 28 -0.63 -2.80 -16.52
N VAL A 29 0.68 -2.96 -16.30
CA VAL A 29 1.51 -3.95 -16.98
C VAL A 29 2.37 -4.67 -15.94
N VAL A 30 2.23 -5.99 -15.83
CA VAL A 30 2.95 -6.78 -14.82
C VAL A 30 3.74 -7.93 -15.43
N TYR A 31 4.77 -8.38 -14.71
CA TYR A 31 5.64 -9.48 -15.17
C TYR A 31 4.90 -10.82 -15.20
N THR A 32 4.31 -11.18 -14.08
CA THR A 32 3.68 -12.48 -13.85
C THR A 32 2.46 -12.30 -12.95
N PRO A 33 1.48 -13.22 -13.00
CA PRO A 33 0.42 -13.23 -12.03
C PRO A 33 0.96 -13.38 -10.60
N SER A 34 0.32 -12.71 -9.65
CA SER A 34 0.54 -12.95 -8.23
C SER A 34 -0.28 -14.16 -7.78
N THR A 35 0.19 -14.86 -6.74
CA THR A 35 -0.54 -16.00 -6.15
C THR A 35 -1.80 -15.58 -5.39
N ILE A 36 -1.87 -14.31 -4.97
CA ILE A 36 -2.97 -13.75 -4.17
C ILE A 36 -3.91 -12.84 -4.99
N SER A 37 -3.55 -12.53 -6.24
CA SER A 37 -4.34 -11.69 -7.15
C SER A 37 -4.97 -12.57 -8.25
N ASP A 38 -6.14 -12.15 -8.74
CA ASP A 38 -6.74 -12.77 -9.90
C ASP A 38 -6.07 -12.26 -11.19
N LYS A 39 -6.08 -13.11 -12.25
CA LYS A 39 -5.53 -12.72 -13.56
C LYS A 39 -6.21 -11.46 -14.13
N ARG A 40 -7.45 -11.18 -13.74
CA ARG A 40 -8.23 -10.01 -14.18
C ARG A 40 -7.88 -8.71 -13.46
N ASP A 41 -7.01 -8.78 -12.44
CA ASP A 41 -6.63 -7.59 -11.66
C ASP A 41 -5.68 -6.66 -12.42
N PHE A 42 -5.06 -7.14 -13.50
CA PHE A 42 -4.12 -6.35 -14.30
C PHE A 42 -4.48 -6.40 -15.78
N ASP A 43 -4.23 -5.29 -16.48
CA ASP A 43 -4.66 -5.13 -17.88
C ASP A 43 -3.79 -5.93 -18.86
N LEU A 44 -2.47 -5.99 -18.62
CA LEU A 44 -1.52 -6.66 -19.50
C LEU A 44 -0.49 -7.45 -18.70
N TYR A 45 -0.24 -8.66 -19.17
CA TYR A 45 0.88 -9.47 -18.72
C TYR A 45 1.95 -9.48 -19.80
N ARG A 46 3.22 -9.33 -19.41
CA ARG A 46 4.32 -9.26 -20.36
C ARG A 46 4.36 -10.46 -21.28
N PHE A 47 4.10 -11.67 -20.78
CA PHE A 47 4.08 -12.88 -21.60
C PHE A 47 2.94 -12.90 -22.66
N GLU A 48 1.88 -12.12 -22.49
CA GLU A 48 0.80 -12.05 -23.49
C GLU A 48 1.24 -11.30 -24.74
N LEU A 49 2.17 -10.35 -24.61
CA LEU A 49 2.81 -9.71 -25.77
C LEU A 49 3.71 -10.69 -26.54
N LEU A 50 4.18 -11.75 -25.88
CA LEU A 50 4.94 -12.82 -26.52
C LEU A 50 4.09 -13.78 -27.35
N SER A 51 2.79 -13.87 -27.06
CA SER A 51 1.90 -14.75 -27.85
C SER A 51 1.91 -14.42 -29.34
N LEU A 52 2.32 -13.20 -29.70
CA LEU A 52 2.56 -12.76 -31.07
C LEU A 52 3.81 -13.43 -31.71
N TYR A 53 4.67 -14.07 -30.91
CA TYR A 53 5.97 -14.63 -31.30
C TYR A 53 6.11 -16.12 -30.94
N GLN A 54 5.00 -16.87 -30.94
CA GLN A 54 4.94 -18.30 -30.58
C GLN A 54 5.87 -19.19 -31.42
N TRP A 55 6.36 -18.69 -32.56
CA TRP A 55 7.31 -19.36 -33.43
C TRP A 55 8.78 -19.24 -32.97
N LEU A 56 9.08 -18.37 -31.98
CA LEU A 56 10.43 -18.23 -31.43
C LEU A 56 10.69 -19.23 -30.30
N PRO A 57 11.91 -19.78 -30.19
CA PRO A 57 12.30 -20.60 -29.04
C PRO A 57 12.11 -19.81 -27.72
N ASP A 58 11.65 -20.47 -26.68
CA ASP A 58 11.34 -19.85 -25.34
C ASP A 58 12.51 -19.03 -24.80
N ALA A 59 13.75 -19.49 -24.95
CA ALA A 59 14.92 -18.78 -24.44
C ALA A 59 15.11 -17.42 -25.16
N LEU A 60 14.92 -17.41 -26.49
CA LEU A 60 15.03 -16.20 -27.30
C LEU A 60 13.87 -15.25 -27.05
N SER A 61 12.65 -15.79 -26.91
CA SER A 61 11.47 -15.02 -26.55
C SER A 61 11.66 -14.27 -25.23
N ARG A 62 12.17 -14.94 -24.19
CA ARG A 62 12.45 -14.32 -22.88
C ARG A 62 13.54 -13.25 -22.94
N LEU A 63 14.49 -13.38 -23.85
CA LEU A 63 15.56 -12.38 -24.03
C LEU A 63 15.05 -11.11 -24.73
N ILE A 64 14.18 -11.26 -25.72
CA ILE A 64 13.68 -10.16 -26.57
C ILE A 64 12.48 -9.46 -25.93
N GLU A 65 11.65 -10.19 -25.16
CA GLU A 65 10.41 -9.71 -24.57
C GLU A 65 10.53 -8.35 -23.85
N PRO A 66 11.52 -8.08 -22.98
CA PRO A 66 11.63 -6.80 -22.31
C PRO A 66 11.75 -5.61 -23.26
N TYR A 67 12.48 -5.80 -24.36
CA TYR A 67 12.69 -4.75 -25.36
C TYR A 67 11.43 -4.48 -26.18
N ILE A 68 10.71 -5.53 -26.58
CA ILE A 68 9.44 -5.39 -27.29
C ILE A 68 8.41 -4.70 -26.39
N THR A 69 8.31 -5.14 -25.14
CA THR A 69 7.41 -4.51 -24.15
C THR A 69 7.79 -3.04 -23.95
N PHE A 70 9.07 -2.73 -23.82
CA PHE A 70 9.53 -1.36 -23.66
C PHE A 70 9.15 -0.49 -24.87
N ILE A 71 9.41 -0.95 -26.09
CA ILE A 71 9.04 -0.23 -27.33
C ILE A 71 7.51 -0.05 -27.41
N TYR A 72 6.76 -1.10 -27.14
CA TYR A 72 5.29 -1.04 -27.13
C TYR A 72 4.78 0.04 -26.17
N LEU A 73 5.30 0.08 -24.94
CA LEU A 73 4.91 1.05 -23.93
C LEU A 73 5.39 2.47 -24.29
N LEU A 74 6.62 2.60 -24.79
CA LEU A 74 7.19 3.88 -25.22
C LEU A 74 6.32 4.57 -26.28
N LEU A 75 5.76 3.81 -27.23
CA LEU A 75 4.92 4.36 -28.30
C LEU A 75 3.49 4.70 -27.83
N ARG A 76 3.01 4.08 -26.76
CA ARG A 76 1.60 4.18 -26.33
C ARG A 76 1.35 5.05 -25.12
N PHE A 77 2.34 5.22 -24.25
CA PHE A 77 2.17 5.90 -22.97
C PHE A 77 3.08 7.11 -22.85
N ASP A 78 2.73 8.02 -21.95
CA ASP A 78 3.39 9.31 -21.78
C ASP A 78 3.99 9.47 -20.39
N ILE A 79 3.32 8.91 -19.34
CA ILE A 79 3.78 8.92 -17.96
C ILE A 79 3.90 7.48 -17.47
N PHE A 80 5.06 7.13 -16.95
CA PHE A 80 5.45 5.81 -16.48
C PHE A 80 5.54 5.82 -14.95
N HIS A 81 4.83 4.89 -14.30
CA HIS A 81 4.87 4.70 -12.85
C HIS A 81 5.62 3.40 -12.57
N PHE A 82 6.73 3.54 -11.86
CA PHE A 82 7.58 2.42 -11.47
C PHE A 82 7.67 2.28 -9.95
N PHE A 83 8.10 1.10 -9.52
CA PHE A 83 8.59 0.86 -8.18
C PHE A 83 10.12 0.95 -8.14
N TYR A 84 10.70 1.01 -6.94
CA TYR A 84 12.17 1.09 -6.77
C TYR A 84 12.91 -0.21 -7.07
N ASP A 85 12.24 -1.27 -7.47
CA ASP A 85 12.86 -2.53 -7.93
C ASP A 85 13.14 -2.59 -9.44
N GLY A 86 12.80 -1.53 -10.16
CA GLY A 86 13.12 -1.31 -11.57
C GLY A 86 11.91 -1.25 -12.49
N GLY A 87 12.18 -0.85 -13.72
CA GLY A 87 11.19 -0.74 -14.79
C GLY A 87 11.13 -1.99 -15.67
N VAL A 88 10.71 -1.79 -16.90
CA VAL A 88 10.51 -2.85 -17.92
C VAL A 88 11.82 -3.53 -18.30
N LEU A 89 12.91 -2.74 -18.39
CA LEU A 89 14.24 -3.22 -18.74
C LEU A 89 15.08 -3.70 -17.54
N SER A 90 14.50 -3.78 -16.34
CA SER A 90 15.21 -4.07 -15.08
C SER A 90 16.06 -5.34 -15.09
N ARG A 91 15.71 -6.33 -15.93
CA ARG A 91 16.41 -7.60 -16.07
C ARG A 91 17.33 -7.67 -17.32
N THR A 92 17.61 -6.53 -17.95
CA THR A 92 18.45 -6.42 -19.14
C THR A 92 19.74 -5.64 -18.86
N PRO A 93 20.73 -5.67 -19.74
CA PRO A 93 21.89 -4.77 -19.68
C PRO A 93 21.54 -3.29 -19.70
N LEU A 94 20.40 -2.91 -20.29
CA LEU A 94 19.93 -1.52 -20.40
C LEU A 94 19.19 -1.01 -19.17
N ARG A 95 19.15 -1.78 -18.09
CA ARG A 95 18.35 -1.47 -16.87
C ARG A 95 18.56 -0.07 -16.26
N PHE A 96 19.78 0.46 -16.35
CA PHE A 96 20.08 1.81 -15.82
C PHE A 96 20.05 2.90 -16.91
N LEU A 97 19.74 2.55 -18.16
CA LEU A 97 19.53 3.49 -19.26
C LEU A 97 18.04 3.69 -19.57
N GLU A 98 17.17 2.93 -18.94
CA GLU A 98 15.72 2.95 -19.22
C GLU A 98 15.12 4.35 -19.02
N LEU A 99 15.43 5.04 -17.91
CA LEU A 99 14.91 6.35 -17.64
C LEU A 99 15.43 7.41 -18.62
N GLN A 100 16.71 7.33 -18.97
CA GLN A 100 17.32 8.22 -19.97
C GLN A 100 16.69 8.02 -21.36
N LEU A 101 16.40 6.76 -21.72
CA LEU A 101 15.68 6.47 -22.96
C LEU A 101 14.25 7.02 -22.93
N LEU A 102 13.53 6.88 -21.82
CA LEU A 102 12.21 7.48 -21.67
C LEU A 102 12.26 9.00 -21.80
N HIS A 103 13.21 9.66 -21.17
CA HIS A 103 13.37 11.12 -21.25
C HIS A 103 13.77 11.57 -22.67
N LEU A 104 14.60 10.81 -23.38
CA LEU A 104 14.96 11.10 -24.78
C LEU A 104 13.70 11.16 -25.67
N PHE A 105 12.67 10.38 -25.36
CA PHE A 105 11.38 10.38 -26.03
C PHE A 105 10.32 11.24 -25.33
N HIS A 106 10.76 12.20 -24.50
CA HIS A 106 9.89 13.15 -23.78
C HIS A 106 8.84 12.49 -22.88
N LYS A 107 9.14 11.28 -22.35
CA LYS A 107 8.29 10.59 -21.38
C LYS A 107 8.62 11.04 -19.97
N LYS A 108 7.65 10.91 -19.06
CA LYS A 108 7.79 11.25 -17.64
C LYS A 108 7.80 9.99 -16.80
N VAL A 109 8.58 10.02 -15.72
CA VAL A 109 8.73 8.89 -14.81
C VAL A 109 8.39 9.31 -13.38
N VAL A 110 7.43 8.61 -12.80
CA VAL A 110 7.10 8.70 -11.37
C VAL A 110 7.50 7.40 -10.71
N VAL A 111 8.21 7.48 -9.60
CA VAL A 111 8.58 6.31 -8.82
C VAL A 111 7.92 6.36 -7.45
N MET A 112 7.43 5.21 -6.99
CA MET A 112 6.78 5.03 -5.69
C MET A 112 7.25 3.73 -5.03
N PRO A 113 7.34 3.66 -3.68
CA PRO A 113 7.74 2.44 -2.99
C PRO A 113 6.53 1.51 -2.77
N TYR A 114 6.75 0.20 -2.67
CA TYR A 114 5.74 -0.73 -2.15
C TYR A 114 6.15 -1.39 -0.82
N GLY A 115 7.37 -1.16 -0.36
CA GLY A 115 7.90 -1.66 0.91
C GLY A 115 9.16 -2.50 0.72
N GLY A 116 9.06 -3.73 0.26
CA GLY A 116 10.20 -4.64 0.08
C GLY A 116 11.28 -4.13 -0.88
N ASP A 117 10.92 -3.30 -1.83
CA ASP A 117 11.81 -2.65 -2.80
C ASP A 117 12.76 -1.59 -2.16
N VAL A 118 12.35 -1.00 -1.04
CA VAL A 118 13.09 0.09 -0.38
C VAL A 118 13.58 -0.24 1.03
N HIS A 119 13.36 -1.45 1.52
CA HIS A 119 13.87 -1.85 2.83
C HIS A 119 15.38 -2.11 2.77
N VAL A 120 16.16 -1.13 3.17
CA VAL A 120 17.63 -1.24 3.35
C VAL A 120 17.92 -1.27 4.84
N LEU A 121 18.17 -2.47 5.38
CA LEU A 121 18.27 -2.72 6.82
C LEU A 121 19.30 -1.85 7.52
N SER A 122 20.44 -1.57 6.88
CA SER A 122 21.47 -0.70 7.43
C SER A 122 21.02 0.74 7.66
N LYS A 123 19.99 1.20 6.93
CA LYS A 123 19.45 2.56 7.02
C LYS A 123 18.17 2.65 7.87
N MET A 124 17.61 1.52 8.30
CA MET A 124 16.40 1.51 9.13
C MET A 124 16.68 2.00 10.55
N ARG A 125 15.91 2.98 11.01
CA ARG A 125 15.96 3.55 12.36
C ARG A 125 15.06 2.79 13.32
N ASN A 126 13.90 2.34 12.87
CA ASN A 126 13.00 1.54 13.69
C ASN A 126 13.61 0.16 13.95
N LEU A 127 14.11 -0.04 15.17
CA LEU A 127 14.79 -1.28 15.55
C LEU A 127 13.84 -2.49 15.56
N VAL A 128 12.60 -2.31 15.99
CA VAL A 128 11.61 -3.40 16.04
C VAL A 128 11.33 -3.91 14.62
N PHE A 129 11.09 -3.00 13.69
CA PHE A 129 10.88 -3.36 12.29
C PHE A 129 12.13 -3.94 11.64
N LYS A 130 13.30 -3.36 11.92
CA LYS A 130 14.59 -3.85 11.43
C LYS A 130 14.86 -5.29 11.88
N PHE A 131 14.71 -5.58 13.16
CA PHE A 131 14.92 -6.92 13.69
C PHE A 131 13.82 -7.90 13.26
N GLY A 132 12.57 -7.45 13.13
CA GLY A 132 11.50 -8.25 12.54
C GLY A 132 11.81 -8.66 11.09
N GLN A 133 12.33 -7.74 10.28
CA GLN A 133 12.79 -8.04 8.92
C GLN A 133 13.97 -9.02 8.91
N LEU A 134 14.96 -8.81 9.74
CA LEU A 134 16.12 -9.72 9.87
C LEU A 134 15.69 -11.13 10.28
N TYR A 135 14.81 -11.24 11.25
CA TYR A 135 14.31 -12.51 11.73
C TYR A 135 13.52 -13.28 10.66
N HIS A 136 12.70 -12.57 9.86
CA HIS A 136 11.87 -13.18 8.83
C HIS A 136 12.65 -13.57 7.58
N TYR A 137 13.55 -12.69 7.11
CA TYR A 137 14.30 -12.90 5.88
C TYR A 137 15.67 -13.53 6.09
N GLY A 138 16.23 -13.47 7.32
CA GLY A 138 17.50 -14.05 7.67
C GLY A 138 18.64 -13.57 6.75
N GLU A 139 19.43 -14.49 6.27
CA GLU A 139 20.56 -14.24 5.38
C GLU A 139 20.17 -13.69 3.99
N TYR A 140 18.93 -13.91 3.54
CA TYR A 140 18.45 -13.39 2.26
C TYR A 140 18.26 -11.88 2.23
N ALA A 141 18.16 -11.24 3.38
CA ALA A 141 17.98 -9.78 3.45
C ALA A 141 19.26 -9.01 3.16
N VAL A 142 20.41 -9.58 3.48
CA VAL A 142 21.73 -8.92 3.38
C VAL A 142 22.21 -8.77 1.93
N PRO A 143 22.18 -9.80 1.07
CA PRO A 143 22.67 -9.70 -0.31
C PRO A 143 21.92 -8.68 -1.17
N ASP A 144 20.67 -8.41 -0.85
CA ASP A 144 19.82 -7.50 -1.64
C ASP A 144 20.02 -6.01 -1.30
N MET A 145 20.72 -5.66 -0.21
CA MET A 145 20.84 -4.26 0.21
C MET A 145 21.56 -3.38 -0.80
N ASP A 146 22.67 -3.87 -1.39
CA ASP A 146 23.42 -3.12 -2.39
C ASP A 146 22.64 -2.93 -3.68
N ARG A 147 21.88 -3.93 -4.08
CA ARG A 147 20.99 -3.85 -5.22
C ARG A 147 19.89 -2.81 -4.99
N ARG A 148 19.22 -2.85 -3.83
CA ARG A 148 18.18 -1.88 -3.46
C ARG A 148 18.74 -0.47 -3.39
N ASN A 149 19.90 -0.26 -2.77
CA ASN A 149 20.57 1.04 -2.75
C ASN A 149 20.83 1.57 -4.16
N ARG A 150 21.36 0.75 -5.08
CA ARG A 150 21.60 1.18 -6.47
C ARG A 150 20.32 1.61 -7.19
N TRP A 151 19.19 0.90 -6.97
CA TRP A 151 17.91 1.30 -7.55
C TRP A 151 17.36 2.58 -6.93
N ILE A 152 17.43 2.73 -5.59
CA ILE A 152 17.04 3.95 -4.90
C ILE A 152 17.84 5.14 -5.43
N ASP A 153 19.17 5.01 -5.54
CA ASP A 153 20.04 6.05 -6.08
C ASP A 153 19.69 6.39 -7.53
N HIS A 154 19.47 5.38 -8.36
CA HIS A 154 19.14 5.57 -9.77
C HIS A 154 17.83 6.32 -9.96
N PHE A 155 16.74 5.87 -9.31
CA PHE A 155 15.45 6.55 -9.41
C PHE A 155 15.46 7.94 -8.76
N SER A 156 16.10 8.09 -7.61
CA SER A 156 16.20 9.39 -6.94
C SER A 156 16.91 10.45 -7.77
N ARG A 157 17.85 10.05 -8.64
CA ARG A 157 18.56 10.97 -9.54
C ARG A 157 17.80 11.27 -10.83
N HIS A 158 17.04 10.32 -11.35
CA HIS A 158 16.55 10.38 -12.72
C HIS A 158 15.02 10.45 -12.85
N ALA A 159 14.24 10.10 -11.83
CA ALA A 159 12.80 10.21 -11.93
C ALA A 159 12.32 11.68 -11.91
N ASP A 160 11.24 11.97 -12.66
CA ASP A 160 10.61 13.29 -12.66
C ASP A 160 9.90 13.58 -11.31
N CYS A 161 9.37 12.55 -10.66
CA CYS A 161 8.78 12.66 -9.32
C CYS A 161 9.05 11.39 -8.50
N CYS A 162 9.53 11.58 -7.27
CA CYS A 162 9.69 10.54 -6.27
C CYS A 162 8.60 10.68 -5.21
N VAL A 163 7.72 9.69 -5.14
CA VAL A 163 6.75 9.56 -4.04
C VAL A 163 7.46 8.91 -2.85
N GLY A 164 7.36 9.52 -1.69
CA GLY A 164 7.99 9.02 -0.48
C GLY A 164 7.02 8.27 0.43
N SER A 165 7.52 7.86 1.57
CA SER A 165 6.71 7.35 2.69
C SER A 165 7.45 7.55 4.00
N LEU A 166 6.71 7.89 5.06
CA LEU A 166 7.27 8.05 6.40
C LEU A 166 7.86 6.76 6.98
N ALA A 167 7.44 5.61 6.46
CA ALA A 167 7.89 4.30 6.91
C ALA A 167 9.22 3.84 6.28
N PHE A 168 9.75 4.58 5.29
CA PHE A 168 10.88 4.10 4.48
C PHE A 168 12.12 4.99 4.65
N ASP A 169 12.86 4.76 5.71
CA ASP A 169 14.05 5.52 6.11
C ASP A 169 15.17 5.56 5.06
N SER A 170 15.17 4.62 4.11
CA SER A 170 16.18 4.56 3.05
C SER A 170 15.95 5.52 1.90
N LEU A 171 14.75 6.10 1.78
CA LEU A 171 14.44 7.09 0.77
C LEU A 171 14.92 8.48 1.21
N TYR A 172 15.83 9.06 0.44
CA TYR A 172 16.41 10.38 0.73
C TYR A 172 15.86 11.51 -0.15
N ARG A 173 15.05 11.20 -1.19
CA ARG A 173 14.35 12.17 -2.01
C ARG A 173 12.85 11.88 -2.01
N TRP A 174 12.07 12.89 -1.64
CA TRP A 174 10.63 12.94 -1.75
C TRP A 174 10.25 14.26 -2.44
N ASP A 175 9.50 14.20 -3.51
CA ASP A 175 8.97 15.39 -4.19
C ASP A 175 7.55 15.71 -3.72
N ILE A 176 6.89 14.75 -3.11
CA ILE A 176 5.61 14.90 -2.41
C ILE A 176 5.74 14.30 -1.02
N LEU A 177 5.25 15.01 -0.02
CA LEU A 177 5.15 14.43 1.33
C LEU A 177 4.12 13.31 1.29
N PRO A 178 4.50 12.11 1.69
CA PRO A 178 3.70 10.95 1.39
C PRO A 178 2.46 10.93 2.23
N VAL A 179 1.38 11.17 1.59
CA VAL A 179 0.12 10.57 1.96
C VAL A 179 0.14 9.16 1.42
N SER A 180 -0.66 8.34 1.99
CA SER A 180 -0.83 7.02 1.48
C SER A 180 -1.24 7.05 0.00
N TYR A 181 -0.33 6.64 -0.87
CA TYR A 181 -0.61 6.31 -2.27
C TYR A 181 -1.36 4.97 -2.39
N LEU A 182 -1.74 4.36 -1.25
CA LEU A 182 -2.57 3.16 -1.19
C LEU A 182 -4.03 3.58 -1.30
N ALA A 183 -4.67 3.13 -2.36
CA ALA A 183 -6.08 3.37 -2.61
C ALA A 183 -6.89 2.08 -2.59
N ILE A 184 -8.16 2.23 -2.33
CA ILE A 184 -9.16 1.19 -2.50
C ILE A 184 -10.43 1.77 -3.10
N ASP A 185 -11.24 0.89 -3.66
CA ASP A 185 -12.61 1.22 -4.06
C ASP A 185 -13.52 1.25 -2.81
N THR A 186 -13.81 2.43 -2.31
CA THR A 186 -14.64 2.60 -1.12
C THR A 186 -16.11 2.20 -1.33
N GLU A 187 -16.57 2.07 -2.56
CA GLU A 187 -17.90 1.56 -2.87
C GLU A 187 -17.96 0.02 -2.79
N VAL A 188 -16.87 -0.63 -3.18
CA VAL A 188 -16.71 -2.09 -3.03
C VAL A 188 -16.50 -2.50 -1.57
N PHE A 189 -15.72 -1.71 -0.82
CA PHE A 189 -15.48 -1.91 0.60
C PHE A 189 -16.46 -1.10 1.44
N ARG A 190 -17.69 -1.61 1.56
CA ARG A 190 -18.76 -1.01 2.37
C ARG A 190 -19.32 -2.05 3.34
N ALA A 191 -19.44 -1.67 4.61
CA ALA A 191 -20.05 -2.55 5.60
C ALA A 191 -21.52 -2.83 5.24
N PRO A 192 -22.02 -4.06 5.50
CA PRO A 192 -23.45 -4.35 5.37
C PRO A 192 -24.28 -3.40 6.24
N ALA A 193 -25.39 -2.93 5.69
CA ALA A 193 -26.28 -1.95 6.37
C ALA A 193 -26.90 -2.50 7.66
N ASP A 194 -27.00 -3.83 7.77
CA ASP A 194 -27.53 -4.55 8.93
C ASP A 194 -26.47 -4.87 9.98
N TYR A 195 -25.20 -4.45 9.77
CA TYR A 195 -24.12 -4.74 10.70
C TYR A 195 -24.11 -3.78 11.89
N GLU A 196 -24.15 -4.32 13.10
CA GLU A 196 -24.12 -3.55 14.34
C GLU A 196 -23.12 -4.12 15.36
N TYR A 197 -22.47 -3.22 16.09
CA TYR A 197 -21.58 -3.55 17.20
C TYR A 197 -22.40 -3.74 18.48
N ARG A 198 -22.88 -4.96 18.75
CA ARG A 198 -23.76 -5.23 19.91
C ARG A 198 -23.06 -5.96 21.05
N ASN A 199 -22.18 -6.90 20.70
CA ASN A 199 -21.58 -7.82 21.67
C ASN A 199 -20.39 -7.18 22.40
N ASP A 200 -20.17 -7.58 23.65
CA ASP A 200 -19.09 -7.08 24.52
C ASP A 200 -18.15 -8.19 25.01
N GLY A 201 -18.23 -9.36 24.42
CA GLY A 201 -17.45 -10.54 24.82
C GLY A 201 -18.00 -11.26 26.07
N LYS A 202 -18.96 -10.68 26.78
CA LYS A 202 -19.69 -11.33 27.89
C LYS A 202 -21.11 -11.69 27.49
N ASN A 203 -21.79 -10.78 26.80
CA ASN A 203 -23.17 -10.96 26.32
C ASN A 203 -23.24 -11.57 24.91
N GLY A 204 -22.11 -11.94 24.32
CA GLY A 204 -22.01 -12.57 23.02
C GLY A 204 -20.61 -12.47 22.44
N PRO A 205 -20.30 -13.26 21.38
CA PRO A 205 -18.96 -13.28 20.80
C PRO A 205 -18.64 -11.97 20.06
N VAL A 206 -17.39 -11.52 20.21
CA VAL A 206 -16.80 -10.46 19.40
C VAL A 206 -15.92 -11.07 18.33
N VAL A 207 -16.18 -10.73 17.08
CA VAL A 207 -15.44 -11.26 15.92
C VAL A 207 -14.16 -10.44 15.72
N VAL A 208 -13.02 -11.06 16.00
CA VAL A 208 -11.69 -10.47 15.82
C VAL A 208 -10.99 -11.11 14.64
N VAL A 209 -10.59 -10.32 13.66
CA VAL A 209 -9.92 -10.82 12.45
C VAL A 209 -8.45 -10.39 12.45
N HIS A 210 -7.59 -11.31 12.02
CA HIS A 210 -6.21 -11.05 11.67
C HIS A 210 -5.86 -11.74 10.36
N SER A 211 -5.32 -11.00 9.39
CA SER A 211 -4.97 -11.52 8.06
C SER A 211 -3.49 -11.26 7.74
N PRO A 212 -2.58 -12.12 8.19
CA PRO A 212 -1.16 -11.95 7.96
C PRO A 212 -0.70 -12.57 6.64
N ASN A 213 0.01 -11.79 5.84
CA ASN A 213 0.84 -12.31 4.76
C ASN A 213 2.25 -12.74 5.27
N HIS A 214 2.69 -12.16 6.38
CA HIS A 214 3.97 -12.45 7.06
C HIS A 214 3.78 -12.42 8.57
N ARG A 215 3.67 -13.57 9.21
CA ARG A 215 3.33 -13.71 10.64
C ARG A 215 4.23 -12.88 11.56
N VAL A 216 5.54 -12.96 11.38
CA VAL A 216 6.51 -12.29 12.26
C VAL A 216 6.37 -10.77 12.19
N ILE A 217 6.33 -10.21 10.97
CA ILE A 217 6.21 -8.75 10.75
C ILE A 217 4.85 -8.24 11.23
N LYS A 218 3.80 -9.04 11.06
CA LYS A 218 2.45 -8.69 11.54
C LYS A 218 2.29 -8.83 13.05
N GLY A 219 3.20 -9.53 13.74
CA GLY A 219 3.09 -9.80 15.18
C GLY A 219 2.04 -10.86 15.54
N THR A 220 1.78 -11.79 14.65
CA THR A 220 0.69 -12.77 14.74
C THR A 220 0.70 -13.56 16.05
N GLU A 221 1.86 -14.04 16.51
CA GLU A 221 1.96 -14.84 17.73
C GLU A 221 1.56 -14.05 18.98
N TYR A 222 1.89 -12.77 19.03
CA TYR A 222 1.47 -11.89 20.13
C TYR A 222 -0.05 -11.64 20.11
N ILE A 223 -0.65 -11.56 18.93
CA ILE A 223 -2.10 -11.42 18.77
C ILE A 223 -2.81 -12.68 19.26
N ILE A 224 -2.33 -13.86 18.84
CA ILE A 224 -2.87 -15.14 19.28
C ILE A 224 -2.77 -15.26 20.82
N ALA A 225 -1.60 -14.96 21.39
CA ALA A 225 -1.42 -15.01 22.84
C ALA A 225 -2.36 -14.06 23.59
N ALA A 226 -2.58 -12.87 23.09
CA ALA A 226 -3.52 -11.91 23.67
C ALA A 226 -4.97 -12.42 23.62
N VAL A 227 -5.38 -12.98 22.49
CA VAL A 227 -6.73 -13.57 22.32
C VAL A 227 -6.93 -14.75 23.27
N GLU A 228 -5.98 -15.69 23.34
CA GLU A 228 -6.10 -16.87 24.21
C GLU A 228 -6.11 -16.46 25.71
N LYS A 229 -5.35 -15.47 26.10
CA LYS A 229 -5.42 -14.90 27.45
C LYS A 229 -6.80 -14.32 27.74
N LEU A 230 -7.38 -13.54 26.84
CA LEU A 230 -8.74 -12.98 27.02
C LEU A 230 -9.81 -14.08 27.08
N LYS A 231 -9.71 -15.12 26.27
CA LYS A 231 -10.61 -16.28 26.34
C LYS A 231 -10.49 -16.99 27.70
N SER A 232 -9.29 -17.15 28.25
CA SER A 232 -9.08 -17.74 29.58
C SER A 232 -9.66 -16.88 30.72
N GLU A 233 -9.83 -15.57 30.51
CA GLU A 233 -10.52 -14.64 31.40
C GLU A 233 -12.05 -14.66 31.23
N GLY A 234 -12.58 -15.52 30.37
CA GLY A 234 -14.02 -15.69 30.15
C GLY A 234 -14.64 -14.81 29.07
N PHE A 235 -13.84 -14.14 28.23
CA PHE A 235 -14.37 -13.40 27.09
C PHE A 235 -14.72 -14.35 25.93
N HIS A 236 -15.89 -14.16 25.34
CA HIS A 236 -16.32 -14.88 24.14
C HIS A 236 -15.77 -14.16 22.92
N ILE A 237 -14.72 -14.74 22.28
CA ILE A 237 -14.05 -14.19 21.10
C ILE A 237 -14.11 -15.21 19.97
N ASP A 238 -14.70 -14.81 18.85
CA ASP A 238 -14.58 -15.51 17.56
C ASP A 238 -13.34 -14.98 16.84
N PHE A 239 -12.19 -15.61 17.08
CA PHE A 239 -10.94 -15.21 16.45
C PHE A 239 -10.74 -15.90 15.11
N ARG A 240 -10.60 -15.12 14.05
CA ARG A 240 -10.43 -15.59 12.68
C ARG A 240 -9.05 -15.20 12.15
N LEU A 241 -8.16 -16.19 12.10
CA LEU A 241 -6.85 -16.07 11.48
C LEU A 241 -6.97 -16.43 9.99
N LEU A 242 -6.81 -15.44 9.11
CA LEU A 242 -7.00 -15.61 7.67
C LEU A 242 -5.65 -15.71 6.96
N GLU A 243 -5.26 -16.91 6.61
CA GLU A 243 -3.99 -17.18 5.92
C GLU A 243 -4.23 -17.87 4.59
N LYS A 244 -3.44 -17.50 3.57
CA LYS A 244 -3.48 -18.12 2.23
C LYS A 244 -4.84 -18.05 1.52
N LEU A 245 -5.67 -17.06 1.88
CA LEU A 245 -6.94 -16.78 1.24
C LEU A 245 -6.78 -15.74 0.13
N LYS A 246 -7.71 -15.76 -0.81
CA LYS A 246 -7.82 -14.70 -1.82
C LYS A 246 -8.38 -13.43 -1.20
N ASN A 247 -8.03 -12.27 -1.76
CA ASN A 247 -8.51 -10.97 -1.28
C ASN A 247 -10.04 -10.88 -1.17
N THR A 248 -10.77 -11.51 -2.09
CA THR A 248 -12.24 -11.54 -2.07
C THR A 248 -12.79 -12.34 -0.89
N GLU A 249 -12.14 -13.44 -0.50
CA GLU A 249 -12.54 -14.26 0.66
C GLU A 249 -12.25 -13.51 1.97
N VAL A 250 -11.09 -12.86 2.06
CA VAL A 250 -10.72 -12.00 3.20
C VAL A 250 -11.76 -10.90 3.39
N ARG A 251 -12.16 -10.22 2.31
CA ARG A 251 -13.19 -9.16 2.37
C ARG A 251 -14.50 -9.68 2.96
N THR A 252 -15.02 -10.81 2.49
CA THR A 252 -16.28 -11.38 2.97
C THR A 252 -16.25 -11.62 4.49
N VAL A 253 -15.12 -12.04 5.05
CA VAL A 253 -14.97 -12.21 6.49
C VAL A 253 -14.88 -10.87 7.21
N LEU A 254 -14.13 -9.91 6.66
CA LEU A 254 -13.98 -8.56 7.23
C LEU A 254 -15.31 -7.79 7.30
N GLU A 255 -16.17 -7.93 6.30
CA GLU A 255 -17.49 -7.27 6.27
C GLU A 255 -18.30 -7.55 7.54
N ARG A 256 -18.16 -8.73 8.14
CA ARG A 256 -18.88 -9.16 9.34
C ARG A 256 -17.99 -9.32 10.58
N SER A 257 -16.87 -8.60 10.61
CA SER A 257 -15.98 -8.56 11.78
C SER A 257 -16.28 -7.36 12.68
N ASP A 258 -15.87 -7.44 13.94
CA ASP A 258 -15.96 -6.36 14.91
C ASP A 258 -14.66 -5.57 15.02
N ILE A 259 -13.53 -6.25 14.90
CA ILE A 259 -12.19 -5.67 15.10
C ILE A 259 -11.25 -6.31 14.08
N LEU A 260 -10.45 -5.49 13.42
CA LEU A 260 -9.30 -5.93 12.64
C LEU A 260 -8.01 -5.63 13.41
N VAL A 261 -7.20 -6.65 13.67
CA VAL A 261 -5.82 -6.47 14.13
C VAL A 261 -4.91 -6.61 12.93
N GLU A 262 -4.22 -5.52 12.56
CA GLU A 262 -3.51 -5.46 11.29
C GLU A 262 -2.02 -5.72 11.45
N LEU A 263 -1.25 -4.80 12.05
CA LEU A 263 0.20 -4.82 12.05
C LEU A 263 0.77 -4.24 13.35
N LEU A 264 1.39 -5.07 14.19
CA LEU A 264 1.89 -4.63 15.50
C LEU A 264 3.33 -4.10 15.47
N VAL A 265 4.02 -4.24 14.34
CA VAL A 265 5.44 -3.84 14.25
C VAL A 265 5.59 -2.45 13.62
N SER A 266 4.77 -2.09 12.64
CA SER A 266 5.03 -0.85 11.89
C SER A 266 3.89 -0.42 10.98
N GLY A 267 3.29 0.73 11.25
CA GLY A 267 2.32 1.39 10.38
C GLY A 267 1.02 0.62 10.16
N TYR A 268 0.33 0.92 9.07
CA TYR A 268 -0.76 0.12 8.54
C TYR A 268 -0.60 -0.03 7.02
N GLY A 269 -1.03 -1.17 6.51
CA GLY A 269 -1.02 -1.48 5.09
C GLY A 269 -2.41 -1.49 4.48
N LEU A 270 -2.52 -2.09 3.29
CA LEU A 270 -3.76 -2.13 2.53
C LEU A 270 -4.91 -2.81 3.30
N SER A 271 -4.63 -3.90 4.02
CA SER A 271 -5.64 -4.59 4.84
C SER A 271 -6.22 -3.69 5.94
N GLY A 272 -5.39 -2.82 6.53
CA GLY A 272 -5.88 -1.82 7.49
C GLY A 272 -6.81 -0.80 6.85
N ILE A 273 -6.48 -0.36 5.62
CA ILE A 273 -7.32 0.57 4.84
C ILE A 273 -8.66 -0.10 4.46
N GLU A 274 -8.63 -1.36 4.03
CA GLU A 274 -9.82 -2.15 3.74
C GLU A 274 -10.72 -2.26 4.97
N GLY A 275 -10.13 -2.56 6.15
CA GLY A 275 -10.86 -2.56 7.42
C GLY A 275 -11.46 -1.20 7.77
N MET A 276 -10.71 -0.11 7.60
CA MET A 276 -11.21 1.25 7.84
C MET A 276 -12.36 1.61 6.89
N ALA A 277 -12.27 1.25 5.61
CA ALA A 277 -13.34 1.50 4.64
C ALA A 277 -14.62 0.71 4.94
N LEU A 278 -14.47 -0.50 5.49
CA LEU A 278 -15.59 -1.29 6.01
C LEU A 278 -16.13 -0.74 7.35
N GLY A 279 -15.65 0.40 7.82
CA GLY A 279 -16.07 1.00 9.08
C GLY A 279 -15.65 0.19 10.29
N LYS A 280 -14.54 -0.56 10.23
CA LYS A 280 -14.07 -1.37 11.35
C LYS A 280 -13.02 -0.63 12.17
N PRO A 281 -13.02 -0.78 13.50
CA PRO A 281 -11.85 -0.47 14.31
C PRO A 281 -10.66 -1.29 13.85
N VAL A 282 -9.56 -0.61 13.56
CA VAL A 282 -8.30 -1.23 13.17
C VAL A 282 -7.27 -1.01 14.27
N ILE A 283 -6.69 -2.09 14.76
CA ILE A 283 -5.53 -2.04 15.68
C ILE A 283 -4.27 -2.15 14.85
N SER A 284 -3.37 -1.18 14.97
CA SER A 284 -2.07 -1.23 14.32
C SER A 284 -1.05 -0.37 15.05
N ASN A 285 0.22 -0.45 14.65
CA ASN A 285 1.30 0.31 15.28
C ASN A 285 1.83 1.39 14.33
N PHE A 286 1.54 2.66 14.61
CA PHE A 286 2.30 3.74 14.00
C PHE A 286 3.69 3.75 14.58
N GLN A 287 4.68 3.61 13.74
CA GLN A 287 6.07 3.61 14.17
C GLN A 287 6.48 4.91 14.85
N GLY A 288 7.19 4.74 15.94
CA GLY A 288 8.04 5.76 16.49
C GLY A 288 7.30 6.84 17.29
N ASP A 289 7.84 8.00 17.24
CA ASP A 289 7.45 9.13 18.05
C ASP A 289 6.10 9.70 17.60
N THR A 290 5.05 9.41 18.37
CA THR A 290 3.71 9.96 18.14
C THR A 290 3.67 11.49 18.16
N SER A 291 4.71 12.14 18.73
CA SER A 291 4.83 13.59 18.71
C SER A 291 4.97 14.16 17.29
N VAL A 292 5.47 13.37 16.35
CA VAL A 292 5.64 13.77 14.95
C VAL A 292 4.33 13.67 14.17
N LEU A 293 3.41 12.78 14.55
CA LEU A 293 2.16 12.51 13.82
C LEU A 293 1.28 13.76 13.71
N LYS A 294 1.28 14.60 14.74
CA LYS A 294 0.52 15.87 14.77
C LYS A 294 0.94 16.89 13.70
N TYR A 295 2.11 16.72 13.11
CA TYR A 295 2.56 17.60 12.03
C TYR A 295 2.03 17.19 10.65
N TYR A 296 1.29 16.07 10.59
CA TYR A 296 0.70 15.57 9.36
C TYR A 296 -0.81 15.46 9.54
N SER A 297 -1.58 16.35 8.92
CA SER A 297 -3.03 16.41 9.09
C SER A 297 -3.73 15.08 8.87
N TYR A 298 -3.33 14.32 7.86
CA TYR A 298 -3.92 13.02 7.58
C TYR A 298 -3.60 11.95 8.64
N LEU A 299 -2.48 12.04 9.36
CA LEU A 299 -2.15 11.13 10.46
C LEU A 299 -2.79 11.56 11.78
N ASP A 300 -2.94 12.86 12.01
CA ASP A 300 -3.65 13.40 13.17
C ASP A 300 -5.11 12.97 13.18
N GLU A 301 -5.75 12.92 12.00
CA GLU A 301 -7.12 12.44 11.83
C GLU A 301 -7.25 10.91 11.88
N CYS A 302 -6.15 10.15 11.84
CA CYS A 302 -6.17 8.70 11.69
C CYS A 302 -6.82 7.98 12.89
N PRO A 303 -7.87 7.19 12.67
CA PRO A 303 -8.65 6.56 13.74
C PRO A 303 -8.06 5.23 14.22
N VAL A 304 -6.92 4.81 13.70
CA VAL A 304 -6.29 3.53 14.06
C VAL A 304 -6.01 3.50 15.57
N VAL A 305 -6.42 2.41 16.20
CA VAL A 305 -6.13 2.17 17.62
C VAL A 305 -4.67 1.72 17.73
N GLN A 306 -3.85 2.58 18.31
CA GLN A 306 -2.43 2.35 18.46
C GLN A 306 -2.16 1.19 19.42
N ALA A 307 -1.49 0.14 18.94
CA ALA A 307 -0.96 -0.93 19.77
C ALA A 307 0.33 -1.50 19.19
N ASN A 308 1.18 -2.01 20.06
CA ASN A 308 2.36 -2.78 19.74
C ASN A 308 2.29 -4.17 20.40
N ILE A 309 3.35 -4.94 20.32
CA ILE A 309 3.42 -6.30 20.89
C ILE A 309 3.21 -6.35 22.41
N GLU A 310 3.48 -5.26 23.13
CA GLU A 310 3.33 -5.16 24.59
C GLU A 310 1.92 -4.71 24.99
N THR A 311 1.27 -3.90 24.17
CA THR A 311 -0.01 -3.24 24.50
C THR A 311 -1.22 -3.83 23.80
N ILE A 312 -1.02 -4.84 22.94
CA ILE A 312 -2.12 -5.47 22.16
C ILE A 312 -3.20 -6.06 23.05
N TYR A 313 -2.84 -6.68 24.17
CA TYR A 313 -3.80 -7.28 25.09
C TYR A 313 -4.76 -6.22 25.65
N GLU A 314 -4.26 -5.12 26.22
CA GLU A 314 -5.07 -4.06 26.81
C GLU A 314 -5.95 -3.38 25.77
N LYS A 315 -5.41 -3.10 24.59
CA LYS A 315 -6.16 -2.44 23.51
C LYS A 315 -7.26 -3.32 22.94
N LEU A 316 -6.98 -4.62 22.79
CA LEU A 316 -7.96 -5.59 22.32
C LEU A 316 -9.06 -5.77 23.37
N LYS A 317 -8.71 -5.94 24.64
CA LYS A 317 -9.66 -6.02 25.76
C LYS A 317 -10.60 -4.82 25.79
N TRP A 318 -10.01 -3.63 25.75
CA TRP A 318 -10.79 -2.38 25.73
C TRP A 318 -11.79 -2.30 24.59
N LEU A 319 -11.37 -2.65 23.37
CA LEU A 319 -12.29 -2.67 22.22
C LEU A 319 -13.38 -3.73 22.36
N ILE A 320 -13.07 -4.91 22.91
CA ILE A 320 -14.04 -5.99 23.12
C ILE A 320 -15.12 -5.53 24.10
N GLU A 321 -14.72 -4.94 25.24
CA GLU A 321 -15.64 -4.49 26.30
C GLU A 321 -16.47 -3.28 25.92
N ASN A 322 -16.13 -2.54 24.85
CA ASN A 322 -16.73 -1.25 24.52
C ASN A 322 -17.33 -1.21 23.10
N PRO A 323 -18.53 -1.79 22.87
CA PRO A 323 -19.20 -1.76 21.57
C PRO A 323 -19.47 -0.33 21.06
N ALA A 324 -19.78 0.61 21.96
CA ALA A 324 -19.97 2.01 21.61
C ALA A 324 -18.68 2.66 21.05
N ALA A 325 -17.53 2.36 21.66
CA ALA A 325 -16.25 2.81 21.15
C ALA A 325 -15.94 2.21 19.78
N ARG A 326 -16.23 0.91 19.57
CA ARG A 326 -16.06 0.29 18.25
C ARG A 326 -16.90 0.99 17.18
N ARG A 327 -18.15 1.34 17.47
CA ARG A 327 -19.03 2.08 16.56
C ARG A 327 -18.42 3.44 16.21
N GLN A 328 -18.06 4.23 17.21
CA GLN A 328 -17.51 5.57 17.02
C GLN A 328 -16.19 5.55 16.21
N ILE A 329 -15.30 4.60 16.54
CA ILE A 329 -14.04 4.43 15.80
C ILE A 329 -14.33 3.95 14.38
N GLY A 330 -15.26 3.02 14.20
CA GLY A 330 -15.67 2.54 12.89
C GLY A 330 -16.18 3.64 11.95
N GLU A 331 -17.02 4.53 12.46
CA GLU A 331 -17.50 5.70 11.71
C GLU A 331 -16.36 6.66 11.33
N ARG A 332 -15.42 6.89 12.25
CA ARG A 332 -14.22 7.68 11.94
C ARG A 332 -13.33 6.97 10.91
N SER A 333 -13.19 5.65 11.03
CA SER A 333 -12.43 4.81 10.09
C SER A 333 -12.97 4.94 8.67
N ARG A 334 -14.29 4.86 8.50
CA ARG A 334 -14.93 5.03 7.21
C ARG A 334 -14.65 6.41 6.60
N ARG A 335 -14.90 7.48 7.34
CA ARG A 335 -14.63 8.85 6.89
C ARG A 335 -13.16 9.08 6.53
N TYR A 336 -12.24 8.50 7.31
CA TYR A 336 -10.81 8.59 7.04
C TYR A 336 -10.42 7.87 5.75
N ALA A 337 -10.94 6.66 5.53
CA ALA A 337 -10.68 5.91 4.31
C ALA A 337 -11.24 6.63 3.08
N GLU A 338 -12.44 7.20 3.15
CA GLU A 338 -13.02 7.99 2.08
C GLU A 338 -12.19 9.22 1.75
N LYS A 339 -11.76 9.97 2.76
CA LYS A 339 -11.00 11.20 2.58
C LYS A 339 -9.58 10.98 2.06
N TYR A 340 -8.89 9.92 2.50
CA TYR A 340 -7.45 9.76 2.25
C TYR A 340 -7.07 8.54 1.41
N HIS A 341 -7.98 7.58 1.23
CA HIS A 341 -7.70 6.30 0.57
C HIS A 341 -8.70 5.94 -0.53
N SER A 342 -9.64 6.80 -0.85
CA SER A 342 -10.60 6.60 -1.94
C SER A 342 -9.96 6.84 -3.30
N TYR A 343 -10.65 6.47 -4.36
CA TYR A 343 -10.24 6.83 -5.72
C TYR A 343 -10.19 8.35 -5.93
N LEU A 344 -11.12 9.11 -5.34
CA LEU A 344 -11.07 10.58 -5.37
C LEU A 344 -9.78 11.12 -4.77
N SER A 345 -9.37 10.59 -3.60
CA SER A 345 -8.09 10.94 -3.00
C SER A 345 -6.91 10.73 -3.95
N GLN A 346 -6.89 9.59 -4.64
CA GLN A 346 -5.83 9.30 -5.60
C GLN A 346 -5.89 10.20 -6.83
N GLN A 347 -7.07 10.49 -7.34
CA GLN A 347 -7.26 11.41 -8.46
C GLN A 347 -6.63 12.77 -8.14
N ILE A 348 -6.90 13.32 -6.96
CA ILE A 348 -6.33 14.60 -6.51
C ILE A 348 -4.80 14.51 -6.47
N ILE A 349 -4.23 13.49 -5.82
CA ILE A 349 -2.78 13.36 -5.65
C ILE A 349 -2.08 13.25 -7.00
N TRP A 350 -2.54 12.32 -7.84
CA TRP A 350 -1.90 12.06 -9.13
C TRP A 350 -2.10 13.21 -10.11
N ASP A 351 -3.26 13.86 -10.11
CA ASP A 351 -3.49 15.07 -10.92
C ASP A 351 -2.50 16.18 -10.55
N GLN A 352 -2.31 16.46 -9.26
CA GLN A 352 -1.33 17.46 -8.83
C GLN A 352 0.11 17.11 -9.26
N ILE A 353 0.48 15.82 -9.22
CA ILE A 353 1.77 15.37 -9.74
C ILE A 353 1.87 15.62 -11.25
N TYR A 354 0.84 15.24 -12.02
CA TYR A 354 0.86 15.39 -13.49
C TYR A 354 0.84 16.85 -13.93
N ARG A 355 0.11 17.71 -13.25
CA ARG A 355 0.14 19.16 -13.47
C ARG A 355 1.56 19.71 -13.33
N LYS A 356 2.31 19.25 -12.35
CA LYS A 356 3.70 19.65 -12.14
C LYS A 356 4.63 19.08 -13.22
N ILE A 357 4.65 17.75 -13.41
CA ILE A 357 5.69 17.12 -14.22
C ILE A 357 5.39 17.12 -15.73
N TRP A 358 4.10 17.12 -16.11
CA TRP A 358 3.68 17.08 -17.51
C TRP A 358 3.31 18.47 -18.05
N HIS A 359 2.52 19.23 -17.30
CA HIS A 359 2.08 20.56 -17.72
C HIS A 359 3.03 21.68 -17.31
N GLY A 360 4.02 21.41 -16.45
CA GLY A 360 4.99 22.40 -15.99
C GLY A 360 4.40 23.46 -15.05
N GLU A 361 3.25 23.18 -14.45
CA GLU A 361 2.61 24.11 -13.53
C GLU A 361 3.38 24.23 -12.20
N LYS A 362 3.30 25.40 -11.59
CA LYS A 362 3.92 25.68 -10.29
C LYS A 362 3.09 25.06 -9.16
N VAL A 363 3.16 23.74 -9.00
CA VAL A 363 2.50 23.01 -7.92
C VAL A 363 3.53 22.68 -6.83
N ASP A 364 3.24 23.10 -5.61
CA ASP A 364 4.02 22.70 -4.43
C ASP A 364 3.47 21.40 -3.85
N LEU A 365 4.05 20.27 -4.27
CA LEU A 365 3.64 18.95 -3.84
C LEU A 365 4.03 18.68 -2.38
N MET A 366 5.12 19.25 -1.87
CA MET A 366 5.54 19.07 -0.49
C MET A 366 4.56 19.67 0.51
N MET A 367 3.92 20.79 0.13
CA MET A 367 2.96 21.50 0.96
C MET A 367 1.53 20.97 0.83
N LEU A 368 1.26 20.01 -0.06
CA LEU A 368 -0.09 19.53 -0.34
C LEU A 368 -0.83 19.09 0.95
N PHE A 369 -0.12 18.40 1.84
CA PHE A 369 -0.63 17.87 3.10
C PHE A 369 -0.10 18.60 4.34
N HIS A 370 0.42 19.80 4.17
CA HIS A 370 0.89 20.57 5.32
C HIS A 370 -0.28 20.88 6.29
N PRO A 371 -0.16 20.64 7.60
CA PRO A 371 -1.28 20.75 8.52
C PRO A 371 -1.90 22.14 8.62
N LEU A 372 -1.10 23.21 8.40
CA LEU A 372 -1.59 24.60 8.49
C LEU A 372 -1.83 25.24 7.11
N PHE A 373 -1.05 24.87 6.11
CA PHE A 373 -1.04 25.55 4.79
C PHE A 373 -1.38 24.61 3.65
N GLY A 374 -1.68 23.34 3.95
CA GLY A 374 -1.98 22.33 2.94
C GLY A 374 -3.26 22.64 2.19
N ARG A 375 -3.27 22.25 0.93
CA ARG A 375 -4.42 22.46 0.03
C ARG A 375 -5.29 21.21 -0.11
N TYR A 376 -4.87 20.08 0.45
CA TYR A 376 -5.53 18.81 0.19
C TYR A 376 -7.01 18.82 0.57
N THR A 377 -7.35 19.25 1.78
CA THR A 377 -8.75 19.29 2.23
C THR A 377 -9.60 20.18 1.33
N LYS A 378 -9.08 21.37 0.97
CA LYS A 378 -9.78 22.26 0.05
C LYS A 378 -10.00 21.62 -1.33
N LEU A 379 -8.97 21.00 -1.90
CA LEU A 379 -9.09 20.27 -3.16
C LEU A 379 -10.09 19.12 -3.05
N TYR A 380 -10.07 18.38 -1.95
CA TYR A 380 -11.00 17.28 -1.71
C TYR A 380 -12.47 17.75 -1.67
N ASP A 381 -12.74 18.92 -1.11
CA ASP A 381 -14.08 19.51 -1.05
C ASP A 381 -14.52 20.11 -2.39
N GLU A 382 -13.59 20.48 -3.28
CA GLU A 382 -13.85 21.06 -4.61
C GLU A 382 -14.06 20.01 -5.72
N TYR A 383 -13.54 18.76 -5.54
CA TYR A 383 -13.68 17.66 -6.50
C TYR A 383 -14.98 16.88 -6.30
#